data_219c575da3b9ff65698f55573bff80a7
#
_entry.id   219c575da3b9ff65698f55573bff80a7
#
_cell.length_a   1.000
_cell.length_b   1.000
_cell.length_c   1.000
_cell.angle_alpha   90.00
_cell.angle_beta   90.00
_cell.angle_gamma   90.00
#
_symmetry.space_group_name_H-M   'P 1'
#
loop_
_entity.id
_entity.type
_entity.pdbx_description
1 polymer ?
#
loop_
_entity_poly.entity_id
_entity_poly.type
_entity_poly.pdbx_seq_one_letter_code
_entity_poly.pdbx_strand_id
1 'polypeptide(L)'
;MNLSELPLSHEILTDRTIAIKVVGVGGAGSNAVDRLKMENLDRLQMAVINTDHQALANSPVQDKILIGSSVTRGLGAGGDPDLGHDAAEADREKISAVVKDCDLVFLVAGMGGGTGSGAAPTVAEIASESGALVIAFVTMPFSFEGGRRVKQAEDGLIALRKVCDAVIPLPNDILLQEAADGETALDSFARADEWIGRGVKSIWSMLFRTGLINIDFATLRQAFHTRSGKTLFGLGSGAGENAVAEAIESIKLCPLLATPEFARKADRLLVNIVGGTDLTLPKVNEIMTAVTERFGRESHVIMGAVIDEDMQGKVELVVLGTSDVGGRGGGVRRPSTLARPTRPLSQTQARTDELPVTSTAPVASTGVFPTATAGAVPPDGFENSTSTAQDEFTFGEIERRGYFDKTDRNLFEGQDLDVPTYLRKGIKLAL
;
A
#
# COMPACT_ATOMS: atom_id res chain seq x y z
N MET A 1 -58.38 -5.70 -31.70
CA MET A 1 -56.95 -5.32 -31.48
C MET A 1 -56.39 -6.34 -30.51
N ASN A 2 -55.57 -7.27 -31.03
CA ASN A 2 -54.94 -8.33 -30.23
C ASN A 2 -53.74 -7.78 -29.46
N LEU A 3 -53.76 -7.93 -28.14
CA LEU A 3 -52.74 -7.50 -27.18
C LEU A 3 -51.63 -8.55 -26.97
N SER A 4 -51.35 -9.38 -28.00
CA SER A 4 -50.42 -10.51 -27.88
C SER A 4 -49.12 -10.42 -28.66
N GLU A 5 -48.72 -9.22 -29.12
CA GLU A 5 -47.44 -9.04 -29.84
C GLU A 5 -46.70 -7.79 -29.38
N LEU A 6 -46.33 -7.78 -28.10
CA LEU A 6 -45.18 -6.96 -27.66
C LEU A 6 -43.97 -7.90 -27.61
N PRO A 7 -42.90 -7.64 -28.36
CA PRO A 7 -41.68 -8.39 -28.18
C PRO A 7 -41.11 -8.03 -26.81
N LEU A 8 -41.18 -8.97 -25.87
CA LEU A 8 -40.35 -8.96 -24.69
C LEU A 8 -38.90 -9.11 -25.21
N SER A 9 -38.25 -7.96 -25.45
CA SER A 9 -36.81 -7.93 -25.54
C SER A 9 -36.26 -8.37 -24.18
N HIS A 10 -36.03 -9.67 -24.05
CA HIS A 10 -35.07 -10.15 -23.08
C HIS A 10 -33.71 -9.56 -23.51
N GLU A 11 -33.44 -8.32 -23.09
CA GLU A 11 -32.05 -7.93 -22.88
C GLU A 11 -31.53 -8.96 -21.90
N ILE A 12 -30.75 -9.89 -22.44
CA ILE A 12 -29.91 -10.77 -21.65
C ILE A 12 -29.00 -9.78 -20.87
N LEU A 13 -29.38 -9.51 -19.62
CA LEU A 13 -28.46 -8.94 -18.65
C LEU A 13 -27.27 -9.88 -18.65
N THR A 14 -26.27 -9.56 -19.44
CA THR A 14 -24.97 -10.23 -19.36
C THR A 14 -24.54 -10.04 -17.93
N ASP A 15 -24.61 -11.13 -17.17
CA ASP A 15 -24.23 -11.19 -15.77
C ASP A 15 -22.72 -10.85 -15.72
N ARG A 16 -22.44 -9.55 -15.61
CA ARG A 16 -21.05 -9.05 -15.54
C ARG A 16 -20.50 -9.51 -14.21
N THR A 17 -19.79 -10.61 -14.22
CA THR A 17 -19.09 -11.11 -13.05
C THR A 17 -17.96 -10.13 -12.69
N ILE A 18 -17.86 -9.81 -11.40
CA ILE A 18 -16.81 -8.95 -10.87
C ILE A 18 -15.45 -9.59 -11.18
N ALA A 19 -14.56 -8.83 -11.82
CA ALA A 19 -13.21 -9.26 -12.15
C ALA A 19 -12.26 -8.88 -11.03
N ILE A 20 -11.72 -9.88 -10.30
CA ILE A 20 -10.77 -9.69 -9.21
C ILE A 20 -9.41 -10.25 -9.61
N LYS A 21 -8.36 -9.47 -9.42
CA LYS A 21 -6.99 -9.90 -9.66
C LYS A 21 -6.09 -9.60 -8.46
N VAL A 22 -5.24 -10.57 -8.11
CA VAL A 22 -4.14 -10.38 -7.15
C VAL A 22 -2.87 -10.20 -7.94
N VAL A 23 -2.15 -9.11 -7.67
CA VAL A 23 -0.91 -8.75 -8.36
C VAL A 23 0.22 -8.69 -7.34
N GLY A 24 1.14 -9.64 -7.40
CA GLY A 24 2.36 -9.65 -6.59
C GLY A 24 3.47 -8.85 -7.26
N VAL A 25 4.07 -7.90 -6.55
CA VAL A 25 5.14 -7.03 -7.06
C VAL A 25 6.43 -7.25 -6.29
N GLY A 26 7.50 -7.59 -7.02
CA GLY A 26 8.81 -7.91 -6.44
C GLY A 26 8.85 -9.30 -5.77
N GLY A 27 9.96 -9.63 -5.14
CA GLY A 27 10.19 -10.98 -4.58
C GLY A 27 9.16 -11.35 -3.50
N ALA A 28 8.99 -10.52 -2.47
CA ALA A 28 8.06 -10.82 -1.38
C ALA A 28 6.60 -10.87 -1.88
N GLY A 29 6.20 -9.93 -2.75
CA GLY A 29 4.87 -9.95 -3.34
C GLY A 29 4.61 -11.20 -4.18
N SER A 30 5.59 -11.66 -4.96
CA SER A 30 5.49 -12.90 -5.72
C SER A 30 5.34 -14.11 -4.81
N ASN A 31 6.13 -14.23 -3.74
CA ASN A 31 6.05 -15.35 -2.79
C ASN A 31 4.67 -15.47 -2.13
N ALA A 32 4.09 -14.34 -1.71
CA ALA A 32 2.77 -14.33 -1.11
C ALA A 32 1.67 -14.77 -2.11
N VAL A 33 1.76 -14.31 -3.37
CA VAL A 33 0.80 -14.73 -4.42
C VAL A 33 1.01 -16.20 -4.80
N ASP A 34 2.25 -16.69 -4.85
CA ASP A 34 2.57 -18.11 -5.11
C ASP A 34 1.92 -19.01 -4.05
N ARG A 35 1.96 -18.59 -2.79
CA ARG A 35 1.30 -19.32 -1.68
C ARG A 35 -0.22 -19.28 -1.82
N LEU A 36 -0.78 -18.10 -2.11
CA LEU A 36 -2.23 -17.94 -2.31
C LEU A 36 -2.75 -18.79 -3.48
N LYS A 37 -1.92 -19.03 -4.50
CA LYS A 37 -2.25 -19.90 -5.64
C LYS A 37 -2.56 -21.34 -5.21
N MET A 38 -1.98 -21.80 -4.11
CA MET A 38 -2.21 -23.16 -3.59
C MET A 38 -3.61 -23.33 -2.97
N GLU A 39 -4.29 -22.23 -2.63
CA GLU A 39 -5.62 -22.28 -2.01
C GLU A 39 -6.78 -22.49 -3.00
N ASN A 40 -6.50 -22.50 -4.32
CA ASN A 40 -7.48 -22.75 -5.38
C ASN A 40 -8.78 -21.91 -5.27
N LEU A 41 -8.62 -20.59 -5.11
CA LEU A 41 -9.75 -19.69 -5.05
C LEU A 41 -10.35 -19.47 -6.45
N ASP A 42 -11.58 -19.93 -6.64
CA ASP A 42 -12.30 -19.83 -7.92
C ASP A 42 -12.48 -18.37 -8.36
N ARG A 43 -12.36 -18.11 -9.66
CA ARG A 43 -12.52 -16.78 -10.27
C ARG A 43 -11.54 -15.71 -9.80
N LEU A 44 -10.56 -16.06 -8.99
CA LEU A 44 -9.48 -15.15 -8.59
C LEU A 44 -8.33 -15.27 -9.59
N GLN A 45 -8.11 -14.21 -10.35
CA GLN A 45 -6.97 -14.13 -11.26
C GLN A 45 -5.73 -13.72 -10.47
N MET A 46 -4.56 -14.22 -10.89
CA MET A 46 -3.29 -13.94 -10.23
C MET A 46 -2.22 -13.61 -11.25
N ALA A 47 -1.43 -12.58 -10.95
CA ALA A 47 -0.27 -12.18 -11.74
C ALA A 47 0.91 -11.84 -10.82
N VAL A 48 2.13 -12.02 -11.33
CA VAL A 48 3.35 -11.61 -10.65
C VAL A 48 4.18 -10.71 -11.55
N ILE A 49 4.64 -9.60 -11.00
CA ILE A 49 5.43 -8.56 -11.68
C ILE A 49 6.78 -8.46 -10.97
N ASN A 50 7.86 -8.61 -11.68
CA ASN A 50 9.19 -8.49 -11.10
C ASN A 50 10.20 -7.95 -12.12
N THR A 51 11.30 -7.39 -11.64
CA THR A 51 12.49 -7.01 -12.40
C THR A 51 13.52 -8.14 -12.51
N ASP A 52 13.33 -9.22 -11.73
CA ASP A 52 14.19 -10.39 -11.69
C ASP A 52 13.57 -11.57 -12.46
N HIS A 53 14.23 -11.94 -13.56
CA HIS A 53 13.78 -13.04 -14.42
C HIS A 53 13.83 -14.41 -13.70
N GLN A 54 14.82 -14.65 -12.84
CA GLN A 54 14.95 -15.94 -12.15
C GLN A 54 13.84 -16.13 -11.12
N ALA A 55 13.53 -15.07 -10.36
CA ALA A 55 12.42 -15.09 -9.42
C ALA A 55 11.08 -15.38 -10.13
N LEU A 56 10.83 -14.75 -11.28
CA LEU A 56 9.64 -15.02 -12.09
C LEU A 56 9.59 -16.45 -12.64
N ALA A 57 10.73 -16.99 -13.07
CA ALA A 57 10.77 -18.35 -13.61
C ALA A 57 10.30 -19.40 -12.60
N ASN A 58 10.61 -19.21 -11.32
CA ASN A 58 10.29 -20.14 -10.23
C ASN A 58 8.83 -20.05 -9.73
N SER A 59 8.10 -18.98 -10.04
CA SER A 59 6.71 -18.80 -9.61
C SER A 59 5.77 -19.81 -10.32
N PRO A 60 4.80 -20.43 -9.65
CA PRO A 60 3.76 -21.27 -10.24
C PRO A 60 2.62 -20.47 -10.89
N VAL A 61 2.59 -19.15 -10.77
CA VAL A 61 1.59 -18.27 -11.37
C VAL A 61 1.77 -18.24 -12.89
N GLN A 62 0.66 -18.23 -13.63
CA GLN A 62 0.72 -18.24 -15.11
C GLN A 62 1.09 -16.88 -15.69
N ASP A 63 0.44 -15.81 -15.18
CA ASP A 63 0.68 -14.44 -15.65
C ASP A 63 1.93 -13.88 -14.97
N LYS A 64 3.08 -13.99 -15.67
CA LYS A 64 4.40 -13.52 -15.21
C LYS A 64 4.86 -12.37 -16.06
N ILE A 65 5.12 -11.24 -15.44
CA ILE A 65 5.48 -10.02 -16.16
C ILE A 65 6.87 -9.55 -15.72
N LEU A 66 7.83 -9.67 -16.62
CA LEU A 66 9.15 -9.07 -16.45
C LEU A 66 9.09 -7.61 -16.89
N ILE A 67 9.36 -6.71 -15.95
CA ILE A 67 9.40 -5.27 -16.19
C ILE A 67 10.83 -4.73 -16.19
N GLY A 68 11.05 -3.64 -16.92
CA GLY A 68 12.30 -2.92 -16.94
C GLY A 68 13.48 -3.71 -17.47
N SER A 69 13.29 -4.60 -18.44
CA SER A 69 14.40 -5.38 -19.03
C SER A 69 15.45 -4.49 -19.69
N SER A 70 15.07 -3.31 -20.18
CA SER A 70 15.98 -2.29 -20.74
C SER A 70 16.85 -1.62 -19.69
N VAL A 71 16.37 -1.57 -18.43
CA VAL A 71 17.02 -0.86 -17.31
C VAL A 71 17.79 -1.85 -16.43
N THR A 72 17.15 -2.98 -16.02
CA THR A 72 17.69 -3.94 -15.07
C THR A 72 18.36 -5.15 -15.72
N ARG A 73 18.16 -5.36 -17.01
CA ARG A 73 18.60 -6.57 -17.76
C ARG A 73 18.04 -7.88 -17.18
N GLY A 74 16.94 -7.81 -16.44
CA GLY A 74 16.35 -8.97 -15.77
C GLY A 74 17.09 -9.47 -14.53
N LEU A 75 18.01 -8.67 -13.98
CA LEU A 75 18.84 -9.02 -12.81
C LEU A 75 18.27 -8.47 -11.49
N GLY A 76 17.08 -7.88 -11.52
CA GLY A 76 16.48 -7.25 -10.36
C GLY A 76 16.89 -5.78 -10.18
N ALA A 77 16.22 -5.07 -9.27
CA ALA A 77 16.48 -3.66 -8.97
C ALA A 77 17.56 -3.45 -7.86
N GLY A 78 18.21 -4.53 -7.38
CA GLY A 78 19.37 -4.42 -6.47
C GLY A 78 19.11 -3.67 -5.14
N GLY A 79 17.85 -3.59 -4.68
CA GLY A 79 17.47 -2.82 -3.49
C GLY A 79 17.36 -1.31 -3.73
N ASP A 80 17.36 -0.87 -4.98
CA ASP A 80 17.18 0.53 -5.39
C ASP A 80 15.73 0.77 -5.83
N PRO A 81 14.91 1.56 -5.07
CA PRO A 81 13.54 1.87 -5.42
C PRO A 81 13.41 2.73 -6.69
N ASP A 82 14.36 3.63 -6.96
CA ASP A 82 14.32 4.48 -8.15
C ASP A 82 14.46 3.62 -9.40
N LEU A 83 15.37 2.63 -9.37
CA LEU A 83 15.51 1.65 -10.45
C LEU A 83 14.26 0.79 -10.61
N GLY A 84 13.59 0.44 -9.50
CA GLY A 84 12.30 -0.27 -9.53
C GLY A 84 11.19 0.55 -10.16
N HIS A 85 11.12 1.84 -9.85
CA HIS A 85 10.19 2.79 -10.43
C HIS A 85 10.42 2.95 -11.93
N ASP A 86 11.67 3.21 -12.35
CA ASP A 86 12.03 3.37 -13.76
C ASP A 86 11.71 2.09 -14.56
N ALA A 87 11.89 0.93 -13.96
CA ALA A 87 11.53 -0.35 -14.57
C ALA A 87 10.02 -0.48 -14.80
N ALA A 88 9.19 0.01 -13.88
CA ALA A 88 7.73 0.00 -14.03
C ALA A 88 7.28 1.04 -15.07
N GLU A 89 7.86 2.24 -15.06
CA GLU A 89 7.56 3.28 -16.03
C GLU A 89 7.93 2.87 -17.47
N ALA A 90 9.06 2.19 -17.65
CA ALA A 90 9.49 1.68 -18.96
C ALA A 90 8.51 0.66 -19.56
N ASP A 91 7.74 -0.04 -18.75
CA ASP A 91 6.84 -1.11 -19.17
C ASP A 91 5.36 -0.87 -18.73
N ARG A 92 4.94 0.42 -18.61
CA ARG A 92 3.55 0.79 -18.24
C ARG A 92 2.49 0.07 -19.06
N GLU A 93 2.72 -0.10 -20.35
CA GLU A 93 1.78 -0.78 -21.25
C GLU A 93 1.60 -2.26 -20.89
N LYS A 94 2.69 -2.97 -20.53
CA LYS A 94 2.60 -4.36 -20.07
C LYS A 94 1.82 -4.46 -18.77
N ILE A 95 2.07 -3.53 -17.83
CA ILE A 95 1.36 -3.47 -16.54
C ILE A 95 -0.12 -3.16 -16.79
N SER A 96 -0.42 -2.19 -17.65
CA SER A 96 -1.80 -1.83 -18.01
C SER A 96 -2.57 -3.02 -18.59
N ALA A 97 -1.95 -3.83 -19.45
CA ALA A 97 -2.57 -5.03 -20.00
C ALA A 97 -2.94 -6.06 -18.92
N VAL A 98 -2.16 -6.13 -17.84
CA VAL A 98 -2.41 -7.06 -16.71
C VAL A 98 -3.61 -6.66 -15.88
N VAL A 99 -3.77 -5.36 -15.61
CA VAL A 99 -4.82 -4.82 -14.72
C VAL A 99 -6.05 -4.32 -15.47
N LYS A 100 -6.03 -4.42 -16.80
CA LYS A 100 -7.14 -4.03 -17.66
C LYS A 100 -8.41 -4.83 -17.34
N ASP A 101 -9.53 -4.15 -17.36
CA ASP A 101 -10.86 -4.72 -17.12
C ASP A 101 -11.05 -5.37 -15.74
N CYS A 102 -10.16 -5.10 -14.77
CA CYS A 102 -10.34 -5.51 -13.39
C CYS A 102 -11.25 -4.51 -12.64
N ASP A 103 -12.19 -5.04 -11.85
CA ASP A 103 -13.02 -4.24 -10.95
C ASP A 103 -12.31 -4.03 -9.59
N LEU A 104 -11.54 -5.04 -9.14
CA LEU A 104 -10.77 -5.03 -7.90
C LEU A 104 -9.36 -5.60 -8.14
N VAL A 105 -8.36 -4.85 -7.71
CA VAL A 105 -6.96 -5.29 -7.70
C VAL A 105 -6.46 -5.34 -6.26
N PHE A 106 -6.07 -6.55 -5.82
CA PHE A 106 -5.25 -6.71 -4.64
C PHE A 106 -3.79 -6.60 -5.04
N LEU A 107 -3.12 -5.57 -4.57
CA LEU A 107 -1.69 -5.38 -4.77
C LEU A 107 -0.94 -5.96 -3.59
N VAL A 108 0.02 -6.85 -3.83
CA VAL A 108 0.85 -7.44 -2.77
C VAL A 108 2.31 -7.10 -3.03
N ALA A 109 2.99 -6.46 -2.05
CA ALA A 109 4.39 -6.09 -2.22
C ALA A 109 5.15 -6.09 -0.89
N GLY A 110 6.45 -6.37 -0.93
CA GLY A 110 7.34 -6.13 0.21
C GLY A 110 8.01 -4.79 0.09
N MET A 111 7.86 -3.96 1.13
CA MET A 111 8.48 -2.64 1.21
C MET A 111 9.94 -2.74 1.70
N GLY A 112 10.77 -1.75 1.36
CA GLY A 112 12.20 -1.71 1.74
C GLY A 112 13.13 -2.39 0.74
N GLY A 113 12.58 -3.03 -0.31
CA GLY A 113 13.33 -3.54 -1.46
C GLY A 113 13.24 -2.61 -2.67
N GLY A 114 14.00 -2.89 -3.73
CA GLY A 114 13.99 -2.06 -4.95
C GLY A 114 12.68 -2.19 -5.72
N THR A 115 12.34 -3.39 -6.19
CA THR A 115 11.15 -3.62 -7.03
C THR A 115 9.85 -3.35 -6.27
N GLY A 116 9.70 -3.90 -5.05
CA GLY A 116 8.46 -3.72 -4.27
C GLY A 116 8.20 -2.26 -3.95
N SER A 117 9.18 -1.53 -3.39
CA SER A 117 8.99 -0.12 -3.01
C SER A 117 8.88 0.81 -4.21
N GLY A 118 9.61 0.52 -5.29
CA GLY A 118 9.67 1.41 -6.46
C GLY A 118 8.54 1.16 -7.47
N ALA A 119 8.31 -0.10 -7.84
CA ALA A 119 7.35 -0.45 -8.88
C ALA A 119 5.90 -0.53 -8.40
N ALA A 120 5.65 -0.93 -7.12
CA ALA A 120 4.28 -1.11 -6.64
C ALA A 120 3.42 0.16 -6.71
N PRO A 121 3.92 1.36 -6.39
CA PRO A 121 3.15 2.60 -6.58
C PRO A 121 2.71 2.83 -8.02
N THR A 122 3.59 2.62 -9.01
CA THR A 122 3.27 2.74 -10.43
C THR A 122 2.23 1.69 -10.87
N VAL A 123 2.35 0.44 -10.42
CA VAL A 123 1.35 -0.61 -10.69
C VAL A 123 -0.01 -0.22 -10.11
N ALA A 124 -0.04 0.29 -8.88
CA ALA A 124 -1.26 0.75 -8.22
C ALA A 124 -1.91 1.94 -8.96
N GLU A 125 -1.10 2.89 -9.42
CA GLU A 125 -1.56 4.04 -10.20
C GLU A 125 -2.24 3.59 -11.48
N ILE A 126 -1.59 2.73 -12.27
CA ILE A 126 -2.14 2.19 -13.53
C ILE A 126 -3.46 1.43 -13.27
N ALA A 127 -3.53 0.63 -12.20
CA ALA A 127 -4.76 -0.07 -11.83
C ALA A 127 -5.89 0.91 -11.45
N SER A 128 -5.57 1.95 -10.68
CA SER A 128 -6.51 3.00 -10.29
C SER A 128 -6.98 3.83 -11.49
N GLU A 129 -6.10 4.15 -12.43
CA GLU A 129 -6.42 4.84 -13.69
C GLU A 129 -7.37 4.00 -14.57
N SER A 130 -7.23 2.67 -14.54
CA SER A 130 -8.13 1.73 -15.22
C SER A 130 -9.52 1.65 -14.56
N GLY A 131 -9.74 2.31 -13.43
CA GLY A 131 -11.02 2.34 -12.69
C GLY A 131 -11.21 1.22 -11.69
N ALA A 132 -10.19 0.38 -11.47
CA ALA A 132 -10.22 -0.66 -10.44
C ALA A 132 -10.21 -0.07 -9.02
N LEU A 133 -10.86 -0.74 -8.08
CA LEU A 133 -10.62 -0.54 -6.65
C LEU A 133 -9.27 -1.18 -6.31
N VAL A 134 -8.34 -0.43 -5.70
CA VAL A 134 -7.00 -0.92 -5.38
C VAL A 134 -6.80 -1.05 -3.88
N ILE A 135 -6.63 -2.27 -3.40
CA ILE A 135 -6.33 -2.59 -2.00
C ILE A 135 -4.92 -3.20 -1.94
N ALA A 136 -4.00 -2.53 -1.28
CA ALA A 136 -2.62 -2.98 -1.17
C ALA A 136 -2.36 -3.63 0.20
N PHE A 137 -1.83 -4.86 0.19
CA PHE A 137 -1.22 -5.51 1.35
C PHE A 137 0.29 -5.42 1.20
N VAL A 138 0.96 -4.78 2.16
CA VAL A 138 2.40 -4.57 2.07
C VAL A 138 3.11 -5.00 3.33
N THR A 139 4.12 -5.86 3.19
CA THR A 139 4.97 -6.25 4.31
C THR A 139 6.04 -5.18 4.53
N MET A 140 6.25 -4.80 5.79
CA MET A 140 7.30 -3.87 6.20
C MET A 140 8.53 -4.64 6.67
N PRO A 141 9.74 -4.15 6.44
CA PRO A 141 10.97 -4.84 6.85
C PRO A 141 11.04 -5.00 8.36
N PHE A 142 11.82 -5.96 8.81
CA PHE A 142 12.20 -6.06 10.21
C PHE A 142 13.08 -4.89 10.62
N SER A 143 12.97 -4.45 11.86
CA SER A 143 13.79 -3.36 12.42
C SER A 143 15.30 -3.66 12.33
N PHE A 144 15.71 -4.94 12.42
CA PHE A 144 17.10 -5.35 12.30
C PHE A 144 17.66 -5.30 10.86
N GLU A 145 16.81 -5.13 9.83
CA GLU A 145 17.26 -5.04 8.44
C GLU A 145 17.94 -3.69 8.12
N GLY A 146 17.92 -2.76 9.08
CA GLY A 146 18.63 -1.50 9.03
C GLY A 146 17.79 -0.29 8.59
N GLY A 147 18.15 0.86 9.11
CA GLY A 147 17.36 2.09 8.95
C GLY A 147 17.17 2.54 7.49
N ARG A 148 18.10 2.21 6.59
CA ARG A 148 17.92 2.49 5.15
C ARG A 148 16.71 1.76 4.58
N ARG A 149 16.54 0.44 4.88
CA ARG A 149 15.41 -0.35 4.38
C ARG A 149 14.10 0.11 4.99
N VAL A 150 14.09 0.43 6.27
CA VAL A 150 12.92 0.99 6.96
C VAL A 150 12.49 2.30 6.31
N LYS A 151 13.43 3.23 6.05
CA LYS A 151 13.12 4.49 5.38
C LYS A 151 12.58 4.29 3.97
N GLN A 152 13.20 3.42 3.17
CA GLN A 152 12.71 3.09 1.82
C GLN A 152 11.30 2.49 1.86
N ALA A 153 11.00 1.70 2.89
CA ALA A 153 9.68 1.12 3.10
C ALA A 153 8.64 2.19 3.44
N GLU A 154 8.98 3.14 4.31
CA GLU A 154 8.11 4.27 4.66
C GLU A 154 7.82 5.17 3.46
N ASP A 155 8.85 5.50 2.67
CA ASP A 155 8.69 6.31 1.46
C ASP A 155 7.77 5.59 0.44
N GLY A 156 7.96 4.29 0.22
CA GLY A 156 7.10 3.47 -0.63
C GLY A 156 5.65 3.39 -0.12
N LEU A 157 5.47 3.25 1.20
CA LEU A 157 4.15 3.26 1.85
C LEU A 157 3.43 4.59 1.64
N ILE A 158 4.14 5.72 1.77
CA ILE A 158 3.59 7.05 1.52
C ILE A 158 3.18 7.20 0.05
N ALA A 159 3.99 6.69 -0.88
CA ALA A 159 3.66 6.71 -2.30
C ALA A 159 2.40 5.90 -2.61
N LEU A 160 2.29 4.67 -2.07
CA LEU A 160 1.10 3.82 -2.24
C LEU A 160 -0.17 4.45 -1.67
N ARG A 161 -0.10 5.09 -0.50
CA ARG A 161 -1.26 5.75 0.12
C ARG A 161 -1.85 6.89 -0.71
N LYS A 162 -1.10 7.45 -1.66
CA LYS A 162 -1.59 8.51 -2.57
C LYS A 162 -2.45 7.95 -3.70
N VAL A 163 -2.21 6.70 -4.10
CA VAL A 163 -2.80 6.10 -5.31
C VAL A 163 -3.78 4.98 -5.01
N CYS A 164 -3.56 4.21 -3.94
CA CYS A 164 -4.46 3.13 -3.51
C CYS A 164 -5.69 3.66 -2.76
N ASP A 165 -6.78 2.92 -2.82
CA ASP A 165 -7.99 3.18 -2.03
C ASP A 165 -7.81 2.70 -0.58
N ALA A 166 -7.03 1.63 -0.36
CA ALA A 166 -6.59 1.18 0.96
C ALA A 166 -5.16 0.62 0.91
N VAL A 167 -4.37 0.88 1.95
CA VAL A 167 -3.03 0.28 2.11
C VAL A 167 -2.91 -0.31 3.51
N ILE A 168 -2.71 -1.61 3.57
CA ILE A 168 -2.62 -2.40 4.80
C ILE A 168 -1.15 -2.76 5.02
N PRO A 169 -0.43 -2.02 5.88
CA PRO A 169 0.93 -2.37 6.23
C PRO A 169 0.94 -3.52 7.25
N LEU A 170 1.77 -4.52 7.01
CA LEU A 170 1.99 -5.68 7.85
C LEU A 170 3.44 -5.64 8.37
N PRO A 171 3.69 -5.14 9.58
CA PRO A 171 5.03 -5.05 10.13
C PRO A 171 5.60 -6.44 10.44
N ASN A 172 6.73 -6.80 9.83
CA ASN A 172 7.39 -8.09 10.09
C ASN A 172 7.84 -8.24 11.55
N ASP A 173 8.09 -7.14 12.26
CA ASP A 173 8.45 -7.17 13.68
C ASP A 173 7.39 -7.84 14.55
N ILE A 174 6.12 -7.85 14.13
CA ILE A 174 5.05 -8.59 14.82
C ILE A 174 5.33 -10.09 14.81
N LEU A 175 5.90 -10.61 13.73
CA LEU A 175 6.26 -12.04 13.61
C LEU A 175 7.27 -12.45 14.68
N LEU A 176 8.20 -11.55 15.06
CA LEU A 176 9.16 -11.81 16.13
C LEU A 176 8.49 -11.89 17.51
N GLN A 177 7.40 -11.14 17.70
CA GLN A 177 6.66 -11.14 18.97
C GLN A 177 5.79 -12.40 19.13
N GLU A 178 5.33 -12.95 18.01
CA GLU A 178 4.46 -14.13 17.98
C GLU A 178 5.22 -15.45 17.72
N ALA A 179 6.52 -15.37 17.41
CA ALA A 179 7.31 -16.55 17.11
C ALA A 179 7.37 -17.50 18.32
N ALA A 180 7.01 -18.76 18.08
CA ALA A 180 7.17 -19.81 19.08
C ALA A 180 8.65 -20.22 19.22
N ASP A 181 9.02 -20.76 20.40
CA ASP A 181 10.34 -21.31 20.60
C ASP A 181 10.65 -22.41 19.58
N GLY A 182 11.70 -22.20 18.76
CA GLY A 182 12.10 -23.16 17.71
C GLY A 182 11.42 -22.97 16.36
N GLU A 183 10.57 -21.96 16.19
CA GLU A 183 10.00 -21.60 14.89
C GLU A 183 11.10 -21.15 13.92
N THR A 184 11.06 -21.63 12.67
CA THR A 184 12.04 -21.22 11.65
C THR A 184 11.65 -19.87 11.03
N ALA A 185 12.64 -19.18 10.46
CA ALA A 185 12.38 -17.95 9.70
C ALA A 185 11.42 -18.20 8.51
N LEU A 186 11.45 -19.37 7.90
CA LEU A 186 10.54 -19.76 6.82
C LEU A 186 9.10 -19.87 7.32
N ASP A 187 8.89 -20.42 8.52
CA ASP A 187 7.55 -20.52 9.11
C ASP A 187 7.00 -19.12 9.47
N SER A 188 7.86 -18.25 10.00
CA SER A 188 7.46 -16.85 10.28
C SER A 188 7.07 -16.09 9.01
N PHE A 189 7.84 -16.18 7.94
CA PHE A 189 7.45 -15.59 6.65
C PHE A 189 6.18 -16.23 6.08
N ALA A 190 6.03 -17.55 6.23
CA ALA A 190 4.80 -18.23 5.86
C ALA A 190 3.56 -17.67 6.55
N ARG A 191 3.69 -17.29 7.81
CA ARG A 191 2.61 -16.66 8.59
C ARG A 191 2.27 -15.26 8.06
N ALA A 192 3.27 -14.45 7.68
CA ALA A 192 3.02 -13.16 7.04
C ALA A 192 2.21 -13.30 5.74
N ASP A 193 2.61 -14.28 4.91
CA ASP A 193 1.88 -14.58 3.67
C ASP A 193 0.46 -15.09 3.95
N GLU A 194 0.27 -15.87 5.02
CA GLU A 194 -1.04 -16.34 5.45
C GLU A 194 -1.96 -15.18 5.87
N TRP A 195 -1.46 -14.16 6.57
CA TRP A 195 -2.25 -12.97 6.90
C TRP A 195 -2.76 -12.26 5.65
N ILE A 196 -1.90 -12.14 4.62
CA ILE A 196 -2.28 -11.58 3.32
C ILE A 196 -3.35 -12.47 2.68
N GLY A 197 -3.12 -13.78 2.65
CA GLY A 197 -4.05 -14.76 2.08
C GLY A 197 -5.43 -14.68 2.74
N ARG A 198 -5.48 -14.65 4.07
CA ARG A 198 -6.74 -14.53 4.83
C ARG A 198 -7.45 -13.20 4.55
N GLY A 199 -6.71 -12.09 4.43
CA GLY A 199 -7.28 -10.80 4.05
C GLY A 199 -7.91 -10.81 2.67
N VAL A 200 -7.20 -11.32 1.66
CA VAL A 200 -7.70 -11.47 0.29
C VAL A 200 -8.90 -12.42 0.23
N LYS A 201 -8.78 -13.60 0.84
CA LYS A 201 -9.84 -14.62 0.88
C LYS A 201 -11.11 -14.11 1.56
N SER A 202 -10.96 -13.33 2.60
CA SER A 202 -12.09 -12.72 3.30
C SER A 202 -12.90 -11.80 2.39
N ILE A 203 -12.25 -10.87 1.68
CA ILE A 203 -12.96 -9.97 0.77
C ILE A 203 -13.52 -10.74 -0.43
N TRP A 204 -12.75 -11.70 -0.96
CA TRP A 204 -13.21 -12.57 -2.04
C TRP A 204 -14.47 -13.36 -1.64
N SER A 205 -14.49 -13.94 -0.43
CA SER A 205 -15.62 -14.73 0.05
C SER A 205 -16.89 -13.90 0.21
N MET A 206 -16.76 -12.65 0.68
CA MET A 206 -17.91 -11.72 0.77
C MET A 206 -18.57 -11.43 -0.58
N LEU A 207 -17.79 -11.44 -1.66
CA LEU A 207 -18.27 -11.09 -3.00
C LEU A 207 -18.81 -12.30 -3.80
N PHE A 208 -18.24 -13.49 -3.56
CA PHE A 208 -18.53 -14.67 -4.39
C PHE A 208 -19.25 -15.81 -3.68
N ARG A 209 -19.16 -15.87 -2.35
CA ARG A 209 -19.87 -16.92 -1.59
C ARG A 209 -21.22 -16.44 -1.10
N THR A 210 -22.19 -17.32 -1.13
CA THR A 210 -23.51 -17.05 -0.57
C THR A 210 -23.42 -17.10 0.96
N GLY A 211 -23.88 -16.05 1.60
CA GLY A 211 -23.86 -15.93 3.07
C GLY A 211 -25.23 -15.59 3.65
N LEU A 212 -25.29 -15.49 4.98
CA LEU A 212 -26.45 -14.95 5.70
C LEU A 212 -26.67 -13.48 5.38
N ILE A 213 -25.57 -12.73 5.20
CA ILE A 213 -25.55 -11.31 4.87
C ILE A 213 -24.52 -11.12 3.76
N ASN A 214 -25.03 -10.77 2.58
CA ASN A 214 -24.22 -10.56 1.39
C ASN A 214 -23.95 -9.06 1.19
N ILE A 215 -22.77 -8.75 0.69
CA ILE A 215 -22.36 -7.40 0.33
C ILE A 215 -22.17 -7.34 -1.17
N ASP A 216 -22.68 -6.30 -1.80
CA ASP A 216 -22.40 -6.02 -3.20
C ASP A 216 -21.08 -5.25 -3.37
N PHE A 217 -20.54 -5.27 -4.57
CA PHE A 217 -19.28 -4.59 -4.88
C PHE A 217 -19.36 -3.06 -4.72
N ALA A 218 -20.52 -2.46 -4.94
CA ALA A 218 -20.72 -1.03 -4.78
C ALA A 218 -20.59 -0.62 -3.31
N THR A 219 -21.15 -1.42 -2.40
CA THR A 219 -21.02 -1.24 -0.95
C THR A 219 -19.56 -1.42 -0.49
N LEU A 220 -18.85 -2.45 -1.01
CA LEU A 220 -17.43 -2.63 -0.76
C LEU A 220 -16.63 -1.40 -1.22
N ARG A 221 -16.89 -0.90 -2.43
CA ARG A 221 -16.23 0.29 -2.96
C ARG A 221 -16.46 1.52 -2.09
N GLN A 222 -17.64 1.68 -1.52
CA GLN A 222 -17.94 2.77 -0.59
C GLN A 222 -17.15 2.67 0.72
N ALA A 223 -16.84 1.45 1.19
CA ALA A 223 -16.03 1.25 2.39
C ALA A 223 -14.64 1.88 2.26
N PHE A 224 -14.08 1.88 1.05
CA PHE A 224 -12.72 2.35 0.75
C PHE A 224 -12.68 3.68 -0.01
N HIS A 225 -13.76 4.46 -0.01
CA HIS A 225 -13.84 5.70 -0.81
C HIS A 225 -12.90 6.83 -0.34
N THR A 226 -12.27 6.71 0.81
CA THR A 226 -11.39 7.74 1.39
C THR A 226 -9.94 7.41 1.09
N ARG A 227 -9.40 7.96 -0.01
CA ARG A 227 -7.96 7.88 -0.32
C ARG A 227 -7.14 8.57 0.76
N SER A 228 -5.95 8.06 1.03
CA SER A 228 -4.98 8.59 2.02
C SER A 228 -5.35 8.37 3.48
N GLY A 229 -6.43 7.65 3.78
CA GLY A 229 -6.77 7.25 5.15
C GLY A 229 -5.79 6.21 5.72
N LYS A 230 -5.68 6.17 7.04
CA LYS A 230 -5.03 5.04 7.70
C LYS A 230 -5.98 3.85 7.68
N THR A 231 -5.45 2.68 7.37
CA THR A 231 -6.22 1.43 7.32
C THR A 231 -5.80 0.54 8.48
N LEU A 232 -6.76 0.06 9.26
CA LEU A 232 -6.55 -1.00 10.24
C LEU A 232 -6.92 -2.35 9.64
N PHE A 233 -6.23 -3.39 10.06
CA PHE A 233 -6.49 -4.77 9.67
C PHE A 233 -6.36 -5.67 10.88
N GLY A 234 -7.34 -6.52 11.10
CA GLY A 234 -7.33 -7.48 12.21
C GLY A 234 -7.92 -8.80 11.80
N LEU A 235 -7.33 -9.85 12.34
CA LEU A 235 -7.73 -11.23 12.15
C LEU A 235 -8.07 -11.84 13.50
N GLY A 236 -9.17 -12.56 13.57
CA GLY A 236 -9.57 -13.34 14.72
C GLY A 236 -10.07 -14.72 14.28
N SER A 237 -9.83 -15.74 15.10
CA SER A 237 -10.32 -17.08 14.84
C SER A 237 -10.62 -17.80 16.13
N GLY A 238 -11.59 -18.69 16.11
CA GLY A 238 -11.92 -19.56 17.22
C GLY A 238 -12.50 -20.89 16.72
N ALA A 239 -12.42 -21.92 17.54
CA ALA A 239 -12.87 -23.26 17.21
C ALA A 239 -13.55 -23.96 18.40
N GLY A 240 -14.40 -24.96 18.14
CA GLY A 240 -15.09 -25.74 19.15
C GLY A 240 -16.33 -25.05 19.72
N GLU A 241 -16.71 -25.43 20.92
CA GLU A 241 -17.94 -24.94 21.58
C GLU A 241 -17.91 -23.44 21.86
N ASN A 242 -16.72 -22.87 22.10
CA ASN A 242 -16.50 -21.45 22.42
C ASN A 242 -15.94 -20.66 21.24
N ALA A 243 -16.10 -21.13 19.99
CA ALA A 243 -15.52 -20.55 18.79
C ALA A 243 -15.76 -19.03 18.68
N VAL A 244 -16.94 -18.54 19.04
CA VAL A 244 -17.29 -17.11 18.99
C VAL A 244 -16.48 -16.32 20.04
N ALA A 245 -16.45 -16.78 21.28
CA ALA A 245 -15.72 -16.10 22.36
C ALA A 245 -14.21 -16.07 22.08
N GLU A 246 -13.66 -17.20 21.59
CA GLU A 246 -12.26 -17.28 21.16
C GLU A 246 -11.94 -16.35 19.99
N ALA A 247 -12.80 -16.27 18.97
CA ALA A 247 -12.62 -15.36 17.83
C ALA A 247 -12.64 -13.89 18.28
N ILE A 248 -13.54 -13.54 19.22
CA ILE A 248 -13.61 -12.18 19.79
C ILE A 248 -12.36 -11.87 20.62
N GLU A 249 -11.86 -12.81 21.39
CA GLU A 249 -10.63 -12.62 22.16
C GLU A 249 -9.41 -12.55 21.25
N SER A 250 -9.33 -13.44 20.27
CA SER A 250 -8.27 -13.46 19.25
C SER A 250 -8.16 -12.12 18.52
N ILE A 251 -9.30 -11.51 18.09
CA ILE A 251 -9.25 -10.20 17.42
C ILE A 251 -8.84 -9.07 18.38
N LYS A 252 -9.21 -9.15 19.66
CA LYS A 252 -8.81 -8.16 20.66
C LYS A 252 -7.30 -8.18 20.91
N LEU A 253 -6.70 -9.36 20.85
CA LEU A 253 -5.28 -9.60 21.05
C LEU A 253 -4.47 -9.51 19.75
N CYS A 254 -5.13 -9.34 18.60
CA CYS A 254 -4.46 -9.29 17.29
C CYS A 254 -3.39 -8.18 17.27
N PRO A 255 -2.10 -8.51 17.10
CA PRO A 255 -1.01 -7.53 17.16
C PRO A 255 -1.06 -6.50 16.06
N LEU A 256 -1.67 -6.85 14.91
CA LEU A 256 -1.90 -5.92 13.80
C LEU A 256 -2.81 -4.75 14.19
N LEU A 257 -3.63 -4.92 15.25
CA LEU A 257 -4.51 -3.89 15.80
C LEU A 257 -3.89 -3.16 16.99
N ALA A 258 -2.76 -3.63 17.50
CA ALA A 258 -2.09 -3.05 18.67
C ALA A 258 -1.26 -1.80 18.35
N THR A 259 -1.13 -1.42 17.09
CA THR A 259 -0.39 -0.23 16.69
C THR A 259 -1.06 1.03 17.26
N PRO A 260 -0.29 1.94 17.91
CA PRO A 260 -0.82 3.14 18.56
C PRO A 260 -1.61 4.06 17.62
N GLU A 261 -1.34 3.96 16.33
CA GLU A 261 -1.97 4.77 15.30
C GLU A 261 -3.46 4.47 15.10
N PHE A 262 -3.92 3.27 15.51
CA PHE A 262 -5.28 2.79 15.27
C PHE A 262 -6.12 2.68 16.56
N ALA A 263 -5.60 3.16 17.68
CA ALA A 263 -6.12 2.81 19.00
C ALA A 263 -7.54 3.30 19.30
N ARG A 264 -8.21 4.12 18.47
CA ARG A 264 -9.42 4.76 18.97
C ARG A 264 -10.64 4.90 18.09
N LYS A 265 -10.57 5.05 16.75
CA LYS A 265 -11.81 5.17 15.94
C LYS A 265 -11.51 4.92 14.47
N ALA A 266 -12.17 3.94 13.90
CA ALA A 266 -12.34 3.86 12.46
C ALA A 266 -13.60 4.62 12.06
N ASP A 267 -13.57 5.40 11.00
CA ASP A 267 -14.76 6.06 10.47
C ASP A 267 -15.64 5.06 9.73
N ARG A 268 -15.01 4.07 9.11
CA ARG A 268 -15.69 2.96 8.43
C ARG A 268 -15.05 1.64 8.83
N LEU A 269 -15.88 0.64 9.04
CA LEU A 269 -15.49 -0.73 9.37
C LEU A 269 -16.12 -1.68 8.37
N LEU A 270 -15.30 -2.50 7.74
CA LEU A 270 -15.71 -3.68 6.99
C LEU A 270 -15.43 -4.89 7.87
N VAL A 271 -16.46 -5.63 8.21
CA VAL A 271 -16.38 -6.81 9.07
C VAL A 271 -16.85 -8.01 8.27
N ASN A 272 -16.02 -9.01 8.12
CA ASN A 272 -16.39 -10.29 7.54
C ASN A 272 -16.35 -11.38 8.59
N ILE A 273 -17.43 -12.11 8.73
CA ILE A 273 -17.57 -13.26 9.60
C ILE A 273 -17.74 -14.49 8.72
N VAL A 274 -16.86 -15.47 8.85
CA VAL A 274 -16.96 -16.75 8.15
C VAL A 274 -17.15 -17.85 9.20
N GLY A 275 -18.16 -18.68 9.04
CA GLY A 275 -18.43 -19.79 9.92
C GLY A 275 -19.17 -20.93 9.23
N GLY A 276 -19.33 -22.04 9.93
CA GLY A 276 -20.09 -23.18 9.43
C GLY A 276 -21.60 -22.96 9.43
N THR A 277 -22.36 -24.00 9.09
CA THR A 277 -23.82 -23.97 9.13
C THR A 277 -24.39 -23.79 10.54
N ASP A 278 -23.54 -23.91 11.56
CA ASP A 278 -23.84 -23.65 12.97
C ASP A 278 -23.72 -22.17 13.36
N LEU A 279 -23.30 -21.28 12.46
CA LEU A 279 -23.26 -19.85 12.68
C LEU A 279 -24.66 -19.27 12.69
N THR A 280 -25.13 -18.89 13.89
CA THR A 280 -26.47 -18.35 14.11
C THR A 280 -26.47 -16.82 14.18
N LEU A 281 -27.63 -16.19 13.95
CA LEU A 281 -27.79 -14.73 14.11
C LEU A 281 -27.39 -14.21 15.52
N PRO A 282 -27.72 -14.88 16.63
CA PRO A 282 -27.20 -14.47 17.95
C PRO A 282 -25.67 -14.46 18.03
N LYS A 283 -24.99 -15.48 17.47
CA LYS A 283 -23.53 -15.53 17.40
C LYS A 283 -22.95 -14.35 16.59
N VAL A 284 -23.56 -14.03 15.43
CA VAL A 284 -23.19 -12.87 14.61
C VAL A 284 -23.37 -11.58 15.37
N ASN A 285 -24.50 -11.41 16.10
CA ASN A 285 -24.77 -10.23 16.90
C ASN A 285 -23.76 -10.06 18.05
N GLU A 286 -23.37 -11.13 18.71
CA GLU A 286 -22.35 -11.13 19.77
C GLU A 286 -21.00 -10.63 19.25
N ILE A 287 -20.55 -11.16 18.09
CA ILE A 287 -19.31 -10.73 17.42
C ILE A 287 -19.39 -9.25 17.06
N MET A 288 -20.48 -8.83 16.44
CA MET A 288 -20.64 -7.44 15.97
C MET A 288 -20.69 -6.45 17.13
N THR A 289 -21.32 -6.83 18.24
CA THR A 289 -21.33 -6.01 19.47
C THR A 289 -19.91 -5.80 19.99
N ALA A 290 -19.13 -6.88 20.11
CA ALA A 290 -17.75 -6.82 20.57
C ALA A 290 -16.85 -5.98 19.63
N VAL A 291 -17.01 -6.14 18.33
CA VAL A 291 -16.24 -5.37 17.31
C VAL A 291 -16.59 -3.88 17.36
N THR A 292 -17.88 -3.53 17.40
CA THR A 292 -18.31 -2.12 17.44
C THR A 292 -17.95 -1.44 18.76
N GLU A 293 -17.95 -2.16 19.87
CA GLU A 293 -17.46 -1.63 21.15
C GLU A 293 -15.97 -1.33 21.13
N ARG A 294 -15.19 -2.16 20.45
CA ARG A 294 -13.72 -2.01 20.34
C ARG A 294 -13.32 -0.89 19.40
N PHE A 295 -13.89 -0.83 18.19
CA PHE A 295 -13.42 0.03 17.09
C PHE A 295 -14.25 1.30 16.89
N GLY A 296 -15.38 1.45 17.51
CA GLY A 296 -16.20 2.64 17.55
C GLY A 296 -17.68 2.38 17.30
N ARG A 297 -18.52 2.86 18.21
CA ARG A 297 -19.98 2.75 18.10
C ARG A 297 -20.58 3.70 17.04
N GLU A 298 -19.80 4.70 16.62
CA GLU A 298 -20.21 5.71 15.63
C GLU A 298 -19.68 5.40 14.22
N SER A 299 -18.90 4.32 14.06
CA SER A 299 -18.36 3.93 12.78
C SER A 299 -19.46 3.48 11.83
N HIS A 300 -19.32 3.82 10.54
CA HIS A 300 -20.16 3.22 9.50
C HIS A 300 -19.72 1.77 9.28
N VAL A 301 -20.52 0.83 9.77
CA VAL A 301 -20.18 -0.59 9.72
C VAL A 301 -20.83 -1.25 8.52
N ILE A 302 -20.00 -1.89 7.71
CA ILE A 302 -20.40 -2.77 6.60
C ILE A 302 -20.06 -4.19 7.02
N MET A 303 -21.04 -5.08 7.05
CA MET A 303 -20.89 -6.43 7.57
C MET A 303 -21.25 -7.46 6.53
N GLY A 304 -20.39 -8.47 6.37
CA GLY A 304 -20.65 -9.73 5.66
C GLY A 304 -20.66 -10.90 6.64
N ALA A 305 -21.55 -11.84 6.42
CA ALA A 305 -21.58 -13.11 7.15
C ALA A 305 -21.71 -14.26 6.14
N VAL A 306 -20.64 -15.01 5.97
CA VAL A 306 -20.49 -16.07 4.97
C VAL A 306 -20.59 -17.43 5.65
N ILE A 307 -21.35 -18.35 5.03
CA ILE A 307 -21.42 -19.75 5.45
C ILE A 307 -20.50 -20.59 4.58
N ASP A 308 -19.58 -21.30 5.23
CA ASP A 308 -18.66 -22.24 4.60
C ASP A 308 -18.77 -23.59 5.32
N GLU A 309 -19.14 -24.64 4.61
CA GLU A 309 -19.37 -25.98 5.20
C GLU A 309 -18.09 -26.55 5.83
N ASP A 310 -16.90 -26.15 5.32
CA ASP A 310 -15.60 -26.56 5.84
C ASP A 310 -15.25 -25.87 7.19
N MET A 311 -16.04 -24.87 7.55
CA MET A 311 -15.87 -24.09 8.80
C MET A 311 -16.80 -24.55 9.92
N GLN A 312 -17.31 -25.77 9.86
CA GLN A 312 -18.17 -26.30 10.91
C GLN A 312 -17.48 -26.28 12.28
N GLY A 313 -18.11 -25.67 13.27
CA GLY A 313 -17.56 -25.49 14.61
C GLY A 313 -16.36 -24.52 14.68
N LYS A 314 -16.15 -23.73 13.63
CA LYS A 314 -15.10 -22.71 13.57
C LYS A 314 -15.68 -21.37 13.18
N VAL A 315 -15.05 -20.31 13.66
CA VAL A 315 -15.39 -18.94 13.28
C VAL A 315 -14.11 -18.20 12.89
N GLU A 316 -14.13 -17.54 11.77
CA GLU A 316 -13.08 -16.63 11.34
C GLU A 316 -13.67 -15.21 11.22
N LEU A 317 -12.94 -14.24 11.75
CA LEU A 317 -13.31 -12.85 11.78
C LEU A 317 -12.22 -12.01 11.13
N VAL A 318 -12.59 -11.22 10.14
CA VAL A 318 -11.68 -10.25 9.52
C VAL A 318 -12.29 -8.86 9.66
N VAL A 319 -11.51 -7.95 10.21
CA VAL A 319 -11.89 -6.55 10.39
C VAL A 319 -10.95 -5.66 9.59
N LEU A 320 -11.51 -4.89 8.69
CA LEU A 320 -10.82 -3.83 7.97
C LEU A 320 -11.46 -2.50 8.34
N GLY A 321 -10.66 -1.54 8.73
CA GLY A 321 -11.17 -0.21 9.05
C GLY A 321 -10.38 0.87 8.32
N THR A 322 -11.06 1.96 7.99
CA THR A 322 -10.42 3.15 7.46
C THR A 322 -10.72 4.33 8.36
N SER A 323 -9.71 5.17 8.61
CA SER A 323 -9.87 6.41 9.37
C SER A 323 -9.36 7.59 8.56
N ASP A 324 -10.17 8.67 8.55
CA ASP A 324 -9.81 9.94 7.93
C ASP A 324 -8.86 10.72 8.86
N VAL A 325 -7.58 10.43 8.82
CA VAL A 325 -6.58 11.17 9.59
C VAL A 325 -6.08 12.35 8.78
N GLY A 326 -6.93 13.38 8.59
CA GLY A 326 -6.44 14.56 7.90
C GLY A 326 -7.43 15.50 7.26
N GLY A 327 -8.70 15.36 7.50
CA GLY A 327 -9.70 16.16 6.79
C GLY A 327 -10.52 17.14 7.62
N ARG A 328 -9.92 18.12 8.29
CA ARG A 328 -10.59 19.42 8.45
C ARG A 328 -10.34 20.23 7.17
N GLY A 329 -11.18 20.02 6.16
CA GLY A 329 -11.08 20.76 4.90
C GLY A 329 -11.73 20.10 3.70
N GLY A 330 -12.65 19.18 3.88
CA GLY A 330 -13.42 18.57 2.78
C GLY A 330 -14.67 19.36 2.49
N GLY A 331 -14.61 20.35 1.60
CA GLY A 331 -15.80 20.90 0.99
C GLY A 331 -16.59 19.78 0.33
N VAL A 332 -17.85 19.64 0.73
CA VAL A 332 -18.85 18.77 0.11
C VAL A 332 -18.83 19.02 -1.41
N ARG A 333 -18.20 18.14 -2.17
CA ARG A 333 -18.44 18.08 -3.61
C ARG A 333 -19.85 17.53 -3.81
N ARG A 334 -20.78 18.43 -4.07
CA ARG A 334 -22.11 18.08 -4.58
C ARG A 334 -21.93 17.18 -5.80
N PRO A 335 -22.71 16.10 -5.94
CA PRO A 335 -22.71 15.31 -7.15
C PRO A 335 -23.07 16.24 -8.32
N SER A 336 -22.22 16.32 -9.33
CA SER A 336 -22.51 17.02 -10.55
C SER A 336 -23.65 16.28 -11.25
N THR A 337 -24.84 16.82 -11.13
CA THR A 337 -25.98 16.48 -11.99
C THR A 337 -25.51 16.65 -13.44
N LEU A 338 -25.61 15.59 -14.21
CA LEU A 338 -25.45 15.57 -15.65
C LEU A 338 -26.26 16.71 -16.28
N ALA A 339 -25.61 17.79 -16.61
CA ALA A 339 -26.19 18.86 -17.38
C ALA A 339 -26.28 18.38 -18.83
N ARG A 340 -27.52 18.19 -19.26
CA ARG A 340 -27.93 17.93 -20.65
C ARG A 340 -27.45 19.11 -21.51
N PRO A 341 -26.78 18.95 -22.65
CA PRO A 341 -26.35 20.03 -23.48
C PRO A 341 -27.55 20.68 -24.17
N THR A 342 -27.93 21.88 -23.76
CA THR A 342 -28.82 22.74 -24.52
C THR A 342 -28.00 23.54 -25.52
N ARG A 343 -28.36 23.33 -26.78
CA ARG A 343 -27.88 23.99 -27.98
C ARG A 343 -28.22 25.48 -27.92
N PRO A 344 -27.30 26.45 -28.09
CA PRO A 344 -27.69 27.86 -28.24
C PRO A 344 -28.04 28.13 -29.69
N LEU A 345 -29.19 28.75 -29.82
CA LEU A 345 -29.65 29.41 -31.06
C LEU A 345 -28.80 30.64 -31.34
N SER A 346 -28.49 30.78 -32.62
CA SER A 346 -27.83 31.92 -33.26
C SER A 346 -28.55 33.22 -33.00
N GLN A 347 -27.81 34.28 -32.65
CA GLN A 347 -28.17 35.64 -33.07
C GLN A 347 -26.94 36.40 -33.55
N THR A 348 -27.12 36.91 -34.74
CA THR A 348 -26.27 37.72 -35.55
C THR A 348 -26.28 39.16 -35.11
N GLN A 349 -25.20 39.88 -35.33
CA GLN A 349 -24.93 41.31 -35.49
C GLN A 349 -23.84 41.82 -34.56
N ALA A 350 -22.91 42.68 -34.90
CA ALA A 350 -22.51 43.39 -36.12
C ALA A 350 -21.06 43.89 -35.92
N ARG A 351 -20.40 44.14 -37.00
CA ARG A 351 -19.05 44.72 -37.18
C ARG A 351 -18.81 46.01 -36.39
N THR A 352 -17.59 46.23 -35.90
CA THR A 352 -16.83 47.45 -36.29
C THR A 352 -15.32 47.19 -36.17
N ASP A 353 -14.65 47.67 -37.19
CA ASP A 353 -13.21 47.66 -37.48
C ASP A 353 -12.43 48.48 -36.42
N GLU A 354 -11.19 48.10 -36.17
CA GLU A 354 -9.99 48.96 -36.31
C GLU A 354 -8.71 48.18 -35.97
N LEU A 355 -7.82 48.10 -36.95
CA LEU A 355 -6.39 47.83 -36.89
C LEU A 355 -5.66 49.18 -37.15
N PRO A 356 -4.35 49.30 -37.10
CA PRO A 356 -3.24 48.64 -36.41
C PRO A 356 -2.33 49.68 -35.73
N VAL A 357 -1.20 49.28 -35.10
CA VAL A 357 0.14 49.88 -35.34
C VAL A 357 1.22 49.14 -34.55
N THR A 358 2.15 48.63 -35.27
CA THR A 358 3.57 48.35 -35.19
C THR A 358 4.38 49.02 -34.09
N SER A 359 5.37 48.28 -33.51
CA SER A 359 6.80 48.66 -33.51
C SER A 359 7.66 47.77 -32.62
N THR A 360 8.53 47.01 -33.22
CA THR A 360 10.00 46.98 -33.19
C THR A 360 10.71 46.35 -32.01
N ALA A 361 11.47 45.31 -32.33
CA ALA A 361 12.64 44.82 -31.62
C ALA A 361 13.83 45.80 -31.71
N PRO A 362 14.88 45.65 -30.87
CA PRO A 362 16.13 45.02 -31.33
C PRO A 362 16.83 44.14 -30.28
N VAL A 363 17.37 43.00 -30.66
CA VAL A 363 18.74 42.59 -31.10
C VAL A 363 19.85 42.81 -30.08
N ALA A 364 20.39 41.65 -29.64
CA ALA A 364 21.77 41.21 -29.45
C ALA A 364 22.72 41.93 -28.46
N SER A 365 23.37 41.09 -27.63
CA SER A 365 24.85 41.05 -27.61
C SER A 365 25.38 39.82 -26.89
N THR A 366 26.10 39.06 -27.56
CA THR A 366 27.29 38.23 -27.44
C THR A 366 28.21 38.55 -26.24
N GLY A 367 28.79 37.48 -25.66
CA GLY A 367 29.95 37.54 -24.73
C GLY A 367 30.29 36.15 -24.23
N VAL A 368 31.01 35.37 -24.98
CA VAL A 368 32.42 35.00 -24.96
C VAL A 368 32.86 34.21 -23.73
N PHE A 369 33.20 32.94 -23.96
CA PHE A 369 33.99 32.04 -23.12
C PHE A 369 35.45 32.47 -23.06
N PRO A 370 36.21 32.04 -22.05
CA PRO A 370 37.54 31.51 -22.32
C PRO A 370 37.81 30.14 -21.76
N THR A 371 38.32 29.30 -22.61
CA THR A 371 39.14 28.12 -22.43
C THR A 371 40.51 28.45 -21.90
N ALA A 372 41.10 27.65 -21.02
CA ALA A 372 42.54 27.42 -20.86
C ALA A 372 42.73 26.09 -20.13
N THR A 373 43.22 25.14 -20.75
CA THR A 373 44.56 24.60 -21.13
C THR A 373 45.24 23.78 -20.08
N ALA A 374 45.58 22.60 -20.52
CA ALA A 374 46.26 21.48 -19.90
C ALA A 374 47.73 21.83 -19.50
N GLY A 375 48.27 21.02 -18.54
CA GLY A 375 49.70 20.95 -18.23
C GLY A 375 49.99 19.84 -17.25
N ALA A 376 50.34 18.69 -17.75
CA ALA A 376 51.56 17.90 -17.67
C ALA A 376 51.95 17.27 -16.30
N VAL A 377 51.99 15.96 -16.28
CA VAL A 377 52.73 14.99 -15.42
C VAL A 377 54.17 14.87 -15.98
N PRO A 378 55.26 14.42 -15.34
CA PRO A 378 55.51 13.32 -14.39
C PRO A 378 56.80 13.52 -13.50
N PRO A 379 57.55 12.48 -13.07
CA PRO A 379 57.31 11.17 -12.45
C PRO A 379 58.15 10.85 -11.19
N ASP A 380 57.94 9.60 -10.66
CA ASP A 380 58.82 8.70 -9.94
C ASP A 380 59.29 8.99 -8.49
N GLY A 381 59.12 7.93 -7.69
CA GLY A 381 59.85 7.70 -6.47
C GLY A 381 59.21 6.64 -5.58
N PHE A 382 59.56 5.37 -5.82
CA PHE A 382 59.39 4.26 -4.89
C PHE A 382 60.12 4.54 -3.55
N GLU A 383 59.46 4.33 -2.42
CA GLU A 383 60.10 3.67 -1.27
C GLU A 383 59.06 3.11 -0.30
N ASN A 384 59.21 1.81 -0.02
CA ASN A 384 58.56 1.03 1.03
C ASN A 384 58.94 1.58 2.41
N SER A 385 57.94 1.76 3.29
CA SER A 385 58.15 1.50 4.72
C SER A 385 56.79 1.21 5.39
N THR A 386 56.66 -0.02 5.83
CA THR A 386 55.70 -0.52 6.80
C THR A 386 55.79 0.28 8.10
N SER A 387 54.69 0.91 8.49
CA SER A 387 54.39 1.18 9.90
C SER A 387 52.90 1.22 10.10
N THR A 388 52.43 0.30 10.89
CA THR A 388 51.11 0.28 11.54
C THR A 388 50.95 1.60 12.31
N ALA A 389 50.15 2.51 11.75
CA ALA A 389 49.61 3.63 12.47
C ALA A 389 48.14 3.32 12.78
N GLN A 390 47.85 3.12 14.05
CA GLN A 390 46.52 3.24 14.60
C GLN A 390 46.10 4.67 14.37
N ASP A 391 45.08 4.88 13.52
CA ASP A 391 44.42 6.17 13.41
C ASP A 391 43.63 6.40 14.71
N GLU A 392 44.24 7.12 15.64
CA GLU A 392 43.53 7.81 16.71
C GLU A 392 42.66 8.89 16.06
N PHE A 393 41.38 8.66 16.01
CA PHE A 393 40.40 9.70 15.72
C PHE A 393 40.39 10.70 16.89
N THR A 394 41.13 11.79 16.77
CA THR A 394 41.00 12.97 17.61
C THR A 394 39.67 13.65 17.26
N PHE A 395 38.65 13.38 18.07
CA PHE A 395 37.44 14.20 18.04
C PHE A 395 37.83 15.59 18.60
N GLY A 396 37.79 16.59 17.73
CA GLY A 396 37.88 18.00 18.15
C GLY A 396 36.80 18.30 19.20
N GLU A 397 37.04 19.27 20.05
CA GLU A 397 36.13 19.72 21.11
C GLU A 397 34.70 19.78 20.56
N ILE A 398 33.80 18.99 21.17
CA ILE A 398 32.39 18.91 20.78
C ILE A 398 31.75 20.26 21.09
N GLU A 399 31.48 21.06 20.07
CA GLU A 399 30.73 22.30 20.21
C GLU A 399 29.40 22.00 20.91
N ARG A 400 29.11 22.74 21.99
CA ARG A 400 28.00 22.46 22.92
C ARG A 400 26.63 22.38 22.26
N ARG A 401 26.41 23.03 21.10
CA ARG A 401 25.13 23.06 20.37
C ARG A 401 25.20 22.48 18.95
N GLY A 402 26.40 22.22 18.41
CA GLY A 402 26.60 21.63 17.08
C GLY A 402 25.88 22.42 15.98
N TYR A 403 25.07 21.74 15.18
CA TYR A 403 24.35 22.33 14.05
C TYR A 403 23.37 23.46 14.43
N PHE A 404 22.93 23.51 15.70
CA PHE A 404 21.93 24.46 16.21
C PHE A 404 22.54 25.73 16.81
N ASP A 405 23.83 25.96 16.66
CA ASP A 405 24.52 27.11 17.28
C ASP A 405 24.04 28.49 16.79
N LYS A 406 23.43 28.54 15.60
CA LYS A 406 22.88 29.73 14.95
C LYS A 406 21.36 29.87 14.98
N THR A 407 20.64 28.97 15.67
CA THR A 407 19.20 28.99 15.79
C THR A 407 18.74 29.56 17.13
N ASP A 408 17.47 30.02 17.19
CA ASP A 408 16.86 30.44 18.45
C ASP A 408 16.80 29.27 19.42
N ARG A 409 17.02 29.55 20.72
CA ARG A 409 17.10 28.52 21.75
C ARG A 409 15.74 27.88 22.02
N ASN A 410 15.68 26.57 21.91
CA ASN A 410 14.52 25.80 22.28
C ASN A 410 14.54 25.44 23.76
N LEU A 411 13.96 26.32 24.61
CA LEU A 411 14.02 26.18 26.07
C LEU A 411 12.75 25.50 26.60
N PHE A 412 12.92 24.43 27.36
CA PHE A 412 11.86 23.79 28.14
C PHE A 412 12.32 23.67 29.61
N GLU A 413 11.55 24.20 30.54
CA GLU A 413 11.87 24.22 31.99
C GLU A 413 13.28 24.76 32.28
N GLY A 414 13.74 25.74 31.50
CA GLY A 414 15.08 26.36 31.66
C GLY A 414 16.22 25.55 31.08
N GLN A 415 15.95 24.42 30.44
CA GLN A 415 16.97 23.60 29.77
C GLN A 415 16.92 23.82 28.26
N ASP A 416 18.09 23.98 27.63
CA ASP A 416 18.22 24.08 26.18
C ASP A 416 18.11 22.69 25.55
N LEU A 417 17.01 22.42 24.83
CA LEU A 417 16.73 21.10 24.21
C LEU A 417 17.63 20.81 23.02
N ASP A 418 18.29 21.84 22.45
CA ASP A 418 19.23 21.66 21.33
C ASP A 418 20.59 21.11 21.78
N VAL A 419 20.82 21.08 23.09
CA VAL A 419 22.01 20.47 23.68
C VAL A 419 21.73 18.98 23.96
N PRO A 420 22.57 18.04 23.50
CA PRO A 420 22.41 16.62 23.75
C PRO A 420 22.23 16.28 25.24
N THR A 421 21.33 15.33 25.53
CA THR A 421 20.88 14.99 26.90
C THR A 421 22.04 14.61 27.85
N TYR A 422 23.08 13.96 27.35
CA TYR A 422 24.24 13.57 28.14
C TYR A 422 25.07 14.78 28.57
N LEU A 423 25.20 15.81 27.73
CA LEU A 423 25.84 17.08 28.08
C LEU A 423 24.99 17.88 29.07
N ARG A 424 23.67 17.93 28.89
CA ARG A 424 22.75 18.60 29.81
C ARG A 424 22.78 17.98 31.22
N LYS A 425 22.93 16.65 31.30
CA LYS A 425 23.01 15.91 32.55
C LYS A 425 24.40 15.70 33.10
N GLY A 426 25.44 16.27 32.47
CA GLY A 426 26.83 16.15 32.91
C GLY A 426 27.38 14.71 32.89
N ILE A 427 26.83 13.82 32.07
CA ILE A 427 27.27 12.43 31.98
C ILE A 427 28.54 12.37 31.18
N LYS A 428 29.65 12.00 31.82
CA LYS A 428 30.91 11.71 31.13
C LYS A 428 30.79 10.34 30.47
N LEU A 429 30.81 10.32 29.16
CA LEU A 429 30.92 9.06 28.39
C LEU A 429 32.40 8.61 28.56
N ALA A 430 32.58 7.46 29.21
CA ALA A 430 33.87 6.77 29.16
C ALA A 430 33.93 6.11 27.77
N LEU A 431 34.87 6.58 26.97
CA LEU A 431 35.24 6.00 25.68
C LEU A 431 36.13 4.77 25.91
#